data_83bce97ff864883601787270b92fd379
#
_entry.id   83bce97ff864883601787270b92fd379
#
_cell.length_a   1.000
_cell.length_b   1.000
_cell.length_c   1.000
_cell.angle_alpha   90.00
_cell.angle_beta   90.00
_cell.angle_gamma   90.00
#
_symmetry.space_group_name_H-M   'P 1'
#
loop_
_entity.id
_entity.type
_entity.pdbx_description
1 polymer ?
#
loop_
_entity_poly.entity_id
_entity_poly.type
_entity_poly.pdbx_seq_one_letter_code
_entity_poly.pdbx_strand_id
1 'polypeptide(L)'
;MKKGLVHIYTGKGKGKTTASIGLALRAVGQGFKVFIIQFMKGGAYTGEYISAKNFLPNIEIMQFGKHCIKEIKQTKLKGFDESYAYFDFVRDDIFCGDCRNCFLNDETQKEYVELAWKKALEVIHSGDYGMVILDEINNALGTKLLAVDRAISLIKNKPPHVELILTGRNAPKEICKMADLITEMKAIRHYFDKGVGARRGIEY
;
A
#
# COMPACT_ATOMS: atom_id res chain seq x y z
N MET A 1 -0.72 -21.19 3.17
CA MET A 1 -1.44 -21.71 1.97
C MET A 1 -0.71 -22.93 1.39
N LYS A 2 -1.41 -23.86 0.70
CA LYS A 2 -0.71 -24.98 0.03
C LYS A 2 0.07 -24.50 -1.21
N LYS A 3 -0.48 -23.53 -1.93
CA LYS A 3 0.14 -22.90 -3.11
C LYS A 3 -0.27 -21.43 -3.15
N GLY A 4 0.69 -20.53 -3.08
CA GLY A 4 0.49 -19.11 -3.22
C GLY A 4 0.72 -18.64 -4.67
N LEU A 5 -0.13 -17.76 -5.14
CA LEU A 5 -0.15 -17.22 -6.50
C LEU A 5 0.33 -15.76 -6.50
N VAL A 6 0.52 -15.21 -7.69
CA VAL A 6 0.90 -13.81 -7.90
C VAL A 6 -0.27 -13.05 -8.51
N HIS A 7 -0.76 -12.03 -7.79
CA HIS A 7 -1.83 -11.15 -8.25
C HIS A 7 -1.29 -9.77 -8.57
N ILE A 8 -1.80 -9.17 -9.63
CA ILE A 8 -1.54 -7.77 -9.97
C ILE A 8 -2.85 -7.00 -10.04
N TYR A 9 -2.97 -5.96 -9.23
CA TYR A 9 -4.04 -4.98 -9.32
C TYR A 9 -3.48 -3.69 -9.91
N THR A 10 -3.89 -3.37 -11.14
CA THR A 10 -3.35 -2.22 -11.90
C THR A 10 -4.46 -1.33 -12.46
N GLY A 11 -4.11 -0.37 -13.30
CA GLY A 11 -5.03 0.55 -13.97
C GLY A 11 -5.12 1.92 -13.31
N LYS A 12 -5.77 2.85 -14.02
CA LYS A 12 -5.90 4.27 -13.62
C LYS A 12 -7.04 4.50 -12.63
N GLY A 13 -8.01 3.57 -12.54
CA GLY A 13 -9.16 3.68 -11.65
C GLY A 13 -8.81 3.50 -10.18
N LYS A 14 -9.72 3.96 -9.31
CA LYS A 14 -9.66 3.76 -7.86
C LYS A 14 -9.96 2.31 -7.49
N GLY A 15 -9.47 1.88 -6.31
CA GLY A 15 -9.85 0.61 -5.69
C GLY A 15 -8.73 -0.45 -5.62
N LYS A 16 -7.54 -0.21 -6.17
CA LYS A 16 -6.42 -1.17 -6.13
C LYS A 16 -6.02 -1.54 -4.70
N THR A 17 -5.65 -0.56 -3.91
CA THR A 17 -5.33 -0.72 -2.48
C THR A 17 -6.53 -1.29 -1.72
N THR A 18 -7.74 -0.73 -1.94
CA THR A 18 -8.97 -1.19 -1.28
C THR A 18 -9.25 -2.67 -1.55
N ALA A 19 -9.08 -3.13 -2.80
CA ALA A 19 -9.27 -4.54 -3.15
C ALA A 19 -8.21 -5.43 -2.48
N SER A 20 -6.95 -5.01 -2.43
CA SER A 20 -5.88 -5.76 -1.77
C SER A 20 -6.09 -5.86 -0.25
N ILE A 21 -6.55 -4.78 0.39
CA ILE A 21 -6.92 -4.78 1.81
C ILE A 21 -8.13 -5.67 2.08
N GLY A 22 -9.15 -5.64 1.21
CA GLY A 22 -10.29 -6.56 1.29
C GLY A 22 -9.87 -8.03 1.18
N LEU A 23 -8.89 -8.34 0.34
CA LEU A 23 -8.31 -9.68 0.25
C LEU A 23 -7.52 -10.04 1.53
N ALA A 24 -6.74 -9.10 2.08
CA ALA A 24 -6.06 -9.27 3.36
C ALA A 24 -7.04 -9.60 4.50
N LEU A 25 -8.15 -8.85 4.60
CA LEU A 25 -9.18 -9.09 5.59
C LEU A 25 -9.78 -10.49 5.45
N ARG A 26 -10.03 -10.95 4.22
CA ARG A 26 -10.50 -12.31 3.94
C ARG A 26 -9.48 -13.37 4.37
N ALA A 27 -8.19 -13.14 4.09
CA ALA A 27 -7.11 -14.05 4.47
C ALA A 27 -6.98 -14.19 5.99
N VAL A 28 -7.03 -13.06 6.71
CA VAL A 28 -7.00 -13.03 8.19
C VAL A 28 -8.20 -13.75 8.79
N GLY A 29 -9.39 -13.56 8.22
CA GLY A 29 -10.59 -14.32 8.65
C GLY A 29 -10.46 -15.83 8.49
N GLN A 30 -9.53 -16.31 7.67
CA GLN A 30 -9.16 -17.72 7.50
C GLN A 30 -7.88 -18.10 8.27
N GLY A 31 -7.42 -17.25 9.19
CA GLY A 31 -6.30 -17.54 10.09
C GLY A 31 -4.91 -17.31 9.47
N PHE A 32 -4.79 -16.70 8.28
CA PHE A 32 -3.50 -16.38 7.71
C PHE A 32 -2.94 -15.09 8.29
N LYS A 33 -1.62 -15.03 8.48
CA LYS A 33 -0.91 -13.78 8.74
C LYS A 33 -0.62 -13.05 7.42
N VAL A 34 -0.83 -11.75 7.42
CA VAL A 34 -0.65 -10.88 6.26
C VAL A 34 0.35 -9.78 6.58
N PHE A 35 1.28 -9.52 5.68
CA PHE A 35 2.15 -8.33 5.75
C PHE A 35 1.89 -7.41 4.57
N ILE A 36 1.75 -6.11 4.85
CA ILE A 36 1.51 -5.08 3.84
C ILE A 36 2.67 -4.10 3.85
N ILE A 37 3.30 -3.91 2.70
CA ILE A 37 4.33 -2.90 2.50
C ILE A 37 3.79 -1.87 1.51
N GLN A 38 3.62 -0.64 1.97
CA GLN A 38 3.18 0.47 1.14
C GLN A 38 4.37 1.28 0.67
N PHE A 39 4.66 1.17 -0.63
CA PHE A 39 5.70 1.95 -1.29
C PHE A 39 5.21 3.38 -1.53
N MET A 40 6.11 4.35 -1.45
CA MET A 40 5.84 5.75 -1.77
C MET A 40 4.72 6.39 -0.93
N LYS A 41 4.38 5.79 0.19
CA LYS A 41 3.45 6.33 1.19
C LYS A 41 4.18 6.54 2.50
N GLY A 42 4.07 7.72 3.10
CA GLY A 42 4.82 8.09 4.32
C GLY A 42 3.97 8.75 5.39
N GLY A 43 2.64 8.76 5.26
CA GLY A 43 1.76 9.35 6.24
C GLY A 43 0.94 8.29 6.99
N ALA A 44 1.12 8.16 8.29
CA ALA A 44 0.42 7.20 9.14
C ALA A 44 -1.10 7.47 9.32
N TYR A 45 -1.69 8.30 8.46
CA TYR A 45 -3.07 8.77 8.57
C TYR A 45 -4.07 8.03 7.70
N THR A 46 -3.63 7.11 6.84
CA THR A 46 -4.55 6.37 5.97
C THR A 46 -5.38 5.37 6.77
N GLY A 47 -6.67 5.26 6.45
CA GLY A 47 -7.60 4.40 7.19
C GLY A 47 -7.15 2.95 7.27
N GLU A 48 -6.58 2.41 6.20
CA GLU A 48 -6.04 1.04 6.19
C GLU A 48 -4.85 0.87 7.13
N TYR A 49 -3.98 1.88 7.27
CA TYR A 49 -2.86 1.84 8.20
C TYR A 49 -3.34 1.84 9.65
N ILE A 50 -4.27 2.75 9.99
CA ILE A 50 -4.85 2.86 11.32
C ILE A 50 -5.60 1.57 11.69
N SER A 51 -6.40 1.03 10.77
CA SER A 51 -7.15 -0.21 10.99
C SER A 51 -6.23 -1.41 11.22
N ALA A 52 -5.19 -1.57 10.42
CA ALA A 52 -4.24 -2.67 10.57
C ALA A 52 -3.50 -2.60 11.91
N LYS A 53 -3.08 -1.38 12.33
CA LYS A 53 -2.34 -1.21 13.59
C LYS A 53 -3.18 -1.43 14.84
N ASN A 54 -4.44 -1.06 14.81
CA ASN A 54 -5.26 -0.98 16.04
C ASN A 54 -6.32 -2.09 16.15
N PHE A 55 -6.79 -2.64 15.02
CA PHE A 55 -7.97 -3.51 15.02
C PHE A 55 -7.77 -4.88 14.37
N LEU A 56 -6.66 -5.11 13.66
CA LEU A 56 -6.44 -6.32 12.87
C LEU A 56 -5.16 -7.06 13.31
N PRO A 57 -5.23 -7.92 14.32
CA PRO A 57 -4.05 -8.49 14.99
C PRO A 57 -3.16 -9.35 14.08
N ASN A 58 -3.68 -9.88 12.98
CA ASN A 58 -2.94 -10.71 12.03
C ASN A 58 -2.54 -9.96 10.75
N ILE A 59 -2.67 -8.63 10.74
CA ILE A 59 -2.18 -7.78 9.67
C ILE A 59 -1.08 -6.88 10.20
N GLU A 60 0.11 -7.03 9.66
CA GLU A 60 1.21 -6.08 9.87
C GLU A 60 1.31 -5.16 8.66
N ILE A 61 1.54 -3.87 8.89
CA ILE A 61 1.66 -2.87 7.84
C ILE A 61 2.83 -1.94 8.11
N MET A 62 3.60 -1.67 7.08
CA MET A 62 4.68 -0.66 7.09
C MET A 62 4.57 0.24 5.86
N GLN A 63 4.86 1.52 6.07
CA GLN A 63 4.87 2.54 5.02
C GLN A 63 6.29 3.05 4.80
N PHE A 64 6.67 3.19 3.54
CA PHE A 64 7.96 3.72 3.12
C PHE A 64 7.76 4.79 2.04
N GLY A 65 7.87 6.03 2.44
CA GLY A 65 7.72 7.18 1.58
C GLY A 65 7.84 8.50 2.34
N LYS A 66 7.82 9.59 1.63
CA LYS A 66 7.95 10.92 2.22
C LYS A 66 6.74 11.29 3.07
N HIS A 67 7.02 11.90 4.21
CA HIS A 67 5.97 12.49 5.04
C HIS A 67 5.33 13.70 4.35
N CYS A 68 4.06 13.94 4.65
CA CYS A 68 3.36 15.13 4.16
C CYS A 68 3.94 16.38 4.81
N ILE A 69 4.43 17.34 4.00
CA ILE A 69 4.96 18.62 4.50
C ILE A 69 3.88 19.55 5.07
N LYS A 70 2.61 19.26 4.74
CA LYS A 70 1.44 19.99 5.27
C LYS A 70 0.87 19.30 6.51
N GLU A 71 1.58 18.30 7.04
CA GLU A 71 1.20 17.61 8.25
C GLU A 71 1.25 18.56 9.44
N ILE A 72 0.11 19.09 9.80
CA ILE A 72 -0.07 19.75 11.10
C ILE A 72 -0.10 18.61 12.12
N LYS A 73 0.89 18.56 13.01
CA LYS A 73 0.82 17.68 14.18
C LYS A 73 -0.41 18.13 14.96
N GLN A 74 -1.47 17.34 14.94
CA GLN A 74 -2.61 17.60 15.79
C GLN A 74 -2.13 17.54 17.23
N THR A 75 -2.18 18.68 17.91
CA THR A 75 -2.18 18.72 19.36
C THR A 75 -3.43 18.00 19.82
N LYS A 76 -3.29 17.07 20.76
CA LYS A 76 -4.40 16.35 21.42
C LYS A 76 -5.60 17.26 21.57
N LEU A 77 -6.75 16.85 21.01
CA LEU A 77 -8.01 17.55 21.27
C LEU A 77 -8.28 17.47 22.78
N LYS A 78 -8.14 18.60 23.46
CA LYS A 78 -8.49 18.71 24.89
C LYS A 78 -9.96 18.38 25.06
N GLY A 79 -10.26 17.30 25.78
CA GLY A 79 -11.63 16.96 26.17
C GLY A 79 -12.16 15.61 25.70
N PHE A 80 -11.34 14.79 25.02
CA PHE A 80 -11.68 13.39 24.74
C PHE A 80 -11.05 12.47 25.80
N ASP A 81 -11.85 11.56 26.32
CA ASP A 81 -11.45 10.53 27.27
C ASP A 81 -10.29 9.69 26.72
N GLU A 82 -9.34 9.31 27.57
CA GLU A 82 -8.16 8.49 27.21
C GLU A 82 -8.52 7.13 26.56
N SER A 83 -9.75 6.68 26.71
CA SER A 83 -10.29 5.49 26.03
C SER A 83 -10.37 5.62 24.50
N TYR A 84 -10.22 6.82 23.94
CA TYR A 84 -10.27 7.13 22.50
C TYR A 84 -8.92 7.47 21.90
N ALA A 85 -7.82 6.97 22.45
CA ALA A 85 -6.45 7.16 21.92
C ALA A 85 -6.29 6.79 20.43
N TYR A 86 -7.24 6.01 19.87
CA TYR A 86 -7.29 5.68 18.44
C TYR A 86 -7.52 6.88 17.52
N PHE A 87 -8.08 7.96 18.03
CA PHE A 87 -8.36 9.17 17.24
C PHE A 87 -7.22 10.18 17.21
N ASP A 88 -6.15 9.97 17.98
CA ASP A 88 -4.96 10.83 17.93
C ASP A 88 -4.27 10.84 16.54
N PHE A 89 -4.58 9.86 15.68
CA PHE A 89 -4.07 9.74 14.32
C PHE A 89 -5.06 10.19 13.24
N VAL A 90 -6.27 10.59 13.64
CA VAL A 90 -7.30 11.02 12.72
C VAL A 90 -7.04 12.48 12.36
N ARG A 91 -6.76 12.73 11.09
CA ARG A 91 -6.55 14.07 10.58
C ARG A 91 -7.84 14.68 10.08
N ASP A 92 -7.97 15.97 10.32
CA ASP A 92 -8.88 16.81 9.55
C ASP A 92 -8.45 16.89 8.09
N ASP A 93 -9.34 17.29 7.19
CA ASP A 93 -9.11 17.29 5.77
C ASP A 93 -7.82 18.00 5.38
N ILE A 94 -6.89 17.25 4.78
CA ILE A 94 -5.67 17.83 4.22
C ILE A 94 -5.98 18.29 2.81
N PHE A 95 -6.07 19.59 2.63
CA PHE A 95 -6.17 20.17 1.31
C PHE A 95 -4.79 20.17 0.64
N CYS A 96 -4.53 19.13 -0.16
CA CYS A 96 -3.28 19.03 -0.91
C CYS A 96 -3.16 20.09 -2.00
N GLY A 97 -4.27 20.52 -2.61
CA GLY A 97 -4.27 21.45 -3.73
C GLY A 97 -3.30 20.97 -4.82
N ASP A 98 -2.42 21.87 -5.26
CA ASP A 98 -1.40 21.57 -6.28
C ASP A 98 -0.11 20.96 -5.69
N CYS A 99 -0.05 20.73 -4.37
CA CYS A 99 1.12 20.13 -3.75
C CYS A 99 1.33 18.69 -4.28
N ARG A 100 2.56 18.38 -4.66
CA ARG A 100 2.98 17.06 -5.16
C ARG A 100 4.21 16.52 -4.42
N ASN A 101 4.59 17.12 -3.30
CA ASN A 101 5.83 16.79 -2.60
C ASN A 101 5.96 15.28 -2.28
N CYS A 102 4.87 14.65 -1.82
CA CYS A 102 4.86 13.22 -1.48
C CYS A 102 5.03 12.31 -2.71
N PHE A 103 4.80 12.83 -3.91
CA PHE A 103 4.83 12.09 -5.18
C PHE A 103 6.04 12.42 -6.05
N LEU A 104 6.95 13.30 -5.58
CA LEU A 104 8.16 13.61 -6.34
C LEU A 104 9.09 12.39 -6.35
N ASN A 105 9.51 12.00 -7.55
CA ASN A 105 10.48 10.94 -7.78
C ASN A 105 11.90 11.48 -7.71
N ASP A 106 12.37 11.77 -6.51
CA ASP A 106 13.72 12.27 -6.22
C ASP A 106 14.54 11.21 -5.46
N GLU A 107 15.78 11.54 -5.13
CA GLU A 107 16.68 10.61 -4.42
C GLU A 107 16.12 10.18 -3.06
N THR A 108 15.47 11.08 -2.32
CA THR A 108 14.82 10.73 -1.05
C THR A 108 13.73 9.67 -1.24
N GLN A 109 12.91 9.82 -2.28
CA GLN A 109 11.89 8.81 -2.59
C GLN A 109 12.50 7.47 -3.00
N LYS A 110 13.62 7.51 -3.72
CA LYS A 110 14.36 6.32 -4.11
C LYS A 110 14.93 5.58 -2.90
N GLU A 111 15.48 6.29 -1.92
CA GLU A 111 15.93 5.71 -0.65
C GLU A 111 14.79 4.98 0.08
N TYR A 112 13.60 5.59 0.17
CA TYR A 112 12.43 4.93 0.76
C TYR A 112 12.01 3.68 -0.03
N VAL A 113 12.06 3.72 -1.35
CA VAL A 113 11.75 2.55 -2.20
C VAL A 113 12.77 1.43 -1.97
N GLU A 114 14.05 1.74 -1.80
CA GLU A 114 15.07 0.73 -1.48
C GLU A 114 14.86 0.11 -0.08
N LEU A 115 14.47 0.91 0.92
CA LEU A 115 14.13 0.41 2.25
C LEU A 115 12.90 -0.50 2.20
N ALA A 116 11.85 -0.09 1.47
CA ALA A 116 10.65 -0.90 1.25
C ALA A 116 11.00 -2.23 0.58
N TRP A 117 11.86 -2.19 -0.43
CA TRP A 117 12.29 -3.38 -1.15
C TRP A 117 13.07 -4.35 -0.26
N LYS A 118 14.01 -3.84 0.52
CA LYS A 118 14.77 -4.64 1.49
C LYS A 118 13.83 -5.34 2.48
N LYS A 119 12.85 -4.60 3.00
CA LYS A 119 11.84 -5.16 3.90
C LYS A 119 10.96 -6.19 3.19
N ALA A 120 10.60 -5.98 1.94
CA ALA A 120 9.82 -6.93 1.15
C ALA A 120 10.55 -8.28 1.00
N LEU A 121 11.84 -8.26 0.69
CA LEU A 121 12.66 -9.48 0.60
C LEU A 121 12.73 -10.21 1.94
N GLU A 122 12.96 -9.49 3.04
CA GLU A 122 12.99 -10.05 4.39
C GLU A 122 11.68 -10.77 4.72
N VAL A 123 10.55 -10.06 4.56
CA VAL A 123 9.21 -10.56 4.92
C VAL A 123 8.78 -11.74 4.06
N ILE A 124 8.99 -11.68 2.75
CA ILE A 124 8.58 -12.75 1.83
C ILE A 124 9.32 -14.06 2.13
N HIS A 125 10.58 -13.98 2.57
CA HIS A 125 11.40 -15.16 2.84
C HIS A 125 11.45 -15.56 4.33
N SER A 126 10.77 -14.82 5.23
CA SER A 126 10.73 -15.15 6.67
C SER A 126 10.01 -16.47 6.96
N GLY A 127 9.05 -16.85 6.13
CA GLY A 127 8.18 -18.01 6.40
C GLY A 127 6.97 -17.71 7.31
N ASP A 128 6.87 -16.50 7.85
CA ASP A 128 5.85 -16.14 8.86
C ASP A 128 4.49 -15.78 8.25
N TYR A 129 4.45 -15.37 6.98
CA TYR A 129 3.27 -14.79 6.34
C TYR A 129 2.75 -15.67 5.21
N GLY A 130 1.45 -15.94 5.23
CA GLY A 130 0.76 -16.62 4.14
C GLY A 130 0.44 -15.69 2.96
N MET A 131 0.40 -14.37 3.20
CA MET A 131 0.14 -13.37 2.17
C MET A 131 1.03 -12.14 2.38
N VAL A 132 1.62 -11.64 1.30
CA VAL A 132 2.37 -10.38 1.29
C VAL A 132 1.82 -9.46 0.22
N ILE A 133 1.52 -8.22 0.60
CA ILE A 133 1.00 -7.18 -0.30
C ILE A 133 2.08 -6.10 -0.46
N LEU A 134 2.49 -5.87 -1.69
CA LEU A 134 3.38 -4.78 -2.08
C LEU A 134 2.54 -3.69 -2.75
N ASP A 135 1.99 -2.80 -1.92
CA ASP A 135 1.10 -1.74 -2.36
C ASP A 135 1.89 -0.60 -3.00
N GLU A 136 1.44 -0.12 -4.15
CA GLU A 136 2.08 0.89 -5.02
C GLU A 136 3.45 0.51 -5.60
N ILE A 137 3.88 -0.76 -5.53
CA ILE A 137 5.14 -1.20 -6.14
C ILE A 137 5.15 -1.00 -7.66
N ASN A 138 4.00 -1.17 -8.34
CA ASN A 138 3.92 -0.97 -9.79
C ASN A 138 4.26 0.47 -10.18
N ASN A 139 3.96 1.46 -9.33
CA ASN A 139 4.36 2.84 -9.53
C ASN A 139 5.89 3.01 -9.41
N ALA A 140 6.50 2.39 -8.40
CA ALA A 140 7.96 2.44 -8.22
C ALA A 140 8.71 1.80 -9.42
N LEU A 141 8.16 0.69 -9.96
CA LEU A 141 8.69 0.05 -11.17
C LEU A 141 8.47 0.92 -12.42
N GLY A 142 7.24 1.44 -12.60
CA GLY A 142 6.88 2.27 -13.76
C GLY A 142 7.63 3.60 -13.82
N THR A 143 8.04 4.15 -12.69
CA THR A 143 8.85 5.37 -12.57
C THR A 143 10.35 5.11 -12.51
N LYS A 144 10.78 3.84 -12.62
CA LYS A 144 12.19 3.40 -12.58
C LYS A 144 12.92 3.70 -11.25
N LEU A 145 12.18 3.95 -10.17
CA LEU A 145 12.74 4.02 -8.82
C LEU A 145 13.20 2.64 -8.33
N LEU A 146 12.59 1.58 -8.87
CA LEU A 146 12.99 0.19 -8.66
C LEU A 146 13.15 -0.50 -10.03
N ALA A 147 14.22 -1.26 -10.20
CA ALA A 147 14.47 -2.00 -11.44
C ALA A 147 13.48 -3.17 -11.59
N VAL A 148 12.90 -3.34 -12.78
CA VAL A 148 11.90 -4.39 -13.07
C VAL A 148 12.49 -5.79 -12.89
N ASP A 149 13.76 -6.00 -13.23
CA ASP A 149 14.45 -7.29 -13.07
C ASP A 149 14.47 -7.80 -11.62
N ARG A 150 14.51 -6.87 -10.66
CA ARG A 150 14.43 -7.22 -9.23
C ARG A 150 13.06 -7.81 -8.89
N ALA A 151 11.99 -7.22 -9.39
CA ALA A 151 10.63 -7.75 -9.19
C ALA A 151 10.43 -9.09 -9.91
N ILE A 152 10.99 -9.25 -11.11
CA ILE A 152 11.02 -10.53 -11.85
C ILE A 152 11.71 -11.61 -11.01
N SER A 153 12.89 -11.30 -10.46
CA SER A 153 13.64 -12.22 -9.61
C SER A 153 12.85 -12.61 -8.35
N LEU A 154 12.20 -11.64 -7.70
CA LEU A 154 11.35 -11.90 -6.54
C LEU A 154 10.21 -12.86 -6.87
N ILE A 155 9.46 -12.59 -7.96
CA ILE A 155 8.33 -13.43 -8.38
C ILE A 155 8.79 -14.87 -8.67
N LYS A 156 9.94 -15.05 -9.32
CA LYS A 156 10.51 -16.37 -9.62
C LYS A 156 10.92 -17.16 -8.37
N ASN A 157 11.43 -16.45 -7.38
CA ASN A 157 12.07 -17.05 -6.20
C ASN A 157 11.20 -16.96 -4.93
N LYS A 158 9.98 -16.44 -5.02
CA LYS A 158 9.10 -16.40 -3.84
C LYS A 158 8.82 -17.79 -3.30
N PRO A 159 8.73 -17.98 -2.00
CA PRO A 159 8.33 -19.27 -1.43
C PRO A 159 6.97 -19.72 -1.98
N PRO A 160 6.79 -21.01 -2.29
CA PRO A 160 5.59 -21.50 -2.98
C PRO A 160 4.29 -21.33 -2.18
N HIS A 161 4.37 -21.17 -0.86
CA HIS A 161 3.20 -20.97 0.01
C HIS A 161 2.75 -19.51 0.16
N VAL A 162 3.56 -18.53 -0.28
CA VAL A 162 3.26 -17.11 -0.13
C VAL A 162 2.37 -16.63 -1.27
N GLU A 163 1.19 -16.09 -0.92
CA GLU A 163 0.37 -15.31 -1.85
C GLU A 163 0.96 -13.93 -1.99
N LEU A 164 1.32 -13.52 -3.20
CA LEU A 164 1.97 -12.24 -3.47
C LEU A 164 1.05 -11.31 -4.26
N ILE A 165 0.71 -10.16 -3.70
CA ILE A 165 -0.15 -9.16 -4.32
C ILE A 165 0.66 -7.91 -4.64
N LEU A 166 0.66 -7.49 -5.90
CA LEU A 166 1.33 -6.30 -6.40
C LEU A 166 0.28 -5.28 -6.82
N THR A 167 0.31 -4.07 -6.26
CA THR A 167 -0.64 -3.03 -6.67
C THR A 167 0.06 -1.80 -7.26
N GLY A 168 -0.70 -0.96 -7.93
CA GLY A 168 -0.27 0.33 -8.46
C GLY A 168 -0.61 0.51 -9.93
N ARG A 169 -0.41 1.74 -10.43
CA ARG A 169 -0.64 2.06 -11.84
C ARG A 169 0.51 1.54 -12.69
N ASN A 170 0.24 1.37 -13.99
CA ASN A 170 1.27 1.12 -15.00
C ASN A 170 2.17 -0.08 -14.69
N ALA A 171 1.58 -1.21 -14.28
CA ALA A 171 2.33 -2.44 -14.06
C ALA A 171 3.16 -2.80 -15.32
N PRO A 172 4.48 -3.02 -15.20
CA PRO A 172 5.32 -3.41 -16.32
C PRO A 172 4.83 -4.70 -16.99
N LYS A 173 4.90 -4.74 -18.33
CA LYS A 173 4.44 -5.91 -19.09
C LYS A 173 5.18 -7.19 -18.72
N GLU A 174 6.43 -7.07 -18.32
CA GLU A 174 7.32 -8.17 -17.94
C GLU A 174 6.79 -8.90 -16.72
N ILE A 175 6.39 -8.16 -15.65
CA ILE A 175 5.79 -8.79 -14.46
C ILE A 175 4.36 -9.26 -14.71
N CYS A 176 3.61 -8.56 -15.58
CA CYS A 176 2.27 -9.01 -15.97
C CYS A 176 2.29 -10.40 -16.63
N LYS A 177 3.31 -10.72 -17.42
CA LYS A 177 3.45 -12.06 -18.02
C LYS A 177 3.68 -13.18 -17.01
N MET A 178 4.05 -12.83 -15.78
CA MET A 178 4.38 -13.79 -14.73
C MET A 178 3.27 -13.92 -13.68
N ALA A 179 2.27 -13.05 -13.73
CA ALA A 179 1.16 -13.05 -12.80
C ALA A 179 0.15 -14.16 -13.13
N ASP A 180 -0.38 -14.78 -12.08
CA ASP A 180 -1.45 -15.77 -12.18
C ASP A 180 -2.83 -15.10 -12.33
N LEU A 181 -2.98 -13.86 -11.78
CA LEU A 181 -4.18 -13.06 -11.88
C LEU A 181 -3.84 -11.60 -12.11
N ILE A 182 -4.51 -10.97 -13.06
CA ILE A 182 -4.41 -9.52 -13.30
C ILE A 182 -5.81 -8.93 -13.31
N THR A 183 -6.02 -7.91 -12.49
CA THR A 183 -7.24 -7.10 -12.50
C THR A 183 -6.89 -5.66 -12.84
N GLU A 184 -7.51 -5.13 -13.89
CA GLU A 184 -7.36 -3.72 -14.26
C GLU A 184 -8.56 -2.91 -13.78
N MET A 185 -8.30 -1.90 -12.94
CA MET A 185 -9.31 -0.97 -12.47
C MET A 185 -9.40 0.23 -13.40
N LYS A 186 -10.51 0.32 -14.12
CA LYS A 186 -10.81 1.40 -15.08
C LYS A 186 -11.75 2.40 -14.45
N ALA A 187 -11.43 3.70 -14.56
CA ALA A 187 -12.33 4.76 -14.18
C ALA A 187 -13.34 5.01 -15.31
N ILE A 188 -14.52 4.41 -15.22
CA ILE A 188 -15.65 4.69 -16.14
C ILE A 188 -16.20 6.09 -15.85
N ARG A 189 -16.23 6.48 -14.57
CA ARG A 189 -16.59 7.81 -14.06
C ARG A 189 -15.83 8.06 -12.78
N HIS A 190 -15.27 9.25 -12.61
CA HIS A 190 -14.59 9.62 -11.37
C HIS A 190 -15.07 10.99 -10.88
N TYR A 191 -15.38 11.09 -9.60
CA TYR A 191 -15.84 12.35 -9.00
C TYR A 191 -14.74 13.42 -8.93
N PHE A 192 -13.48 13.02 -8.99
CA PHE A 192 -12.34 13.95 -9.12
C PHE A 192 -12.46 14.83 -10.37
N ASP A 193 -12.99 14.29 -11.47
CA ASP A 193 -13.25 15.02 -12.72
C ASP A 193 -14.31 16.11 -12.55
N LYS A 194 -15.05 16.06 -11.43
CA LYS A 194 -16.04 17.06 -11.01
C LYS A 194 -15.55 17.97 -9.88
N GLY A 195 -14.23 17.97 -9.61
CA GLY A 195 -13.62 18.81 -8.58
C GLY A 195 -13.77 18.30 -7.14
N VAL A 196 -14.28 17.07 -6.93
CA VAL A 196 -14.36 16.50 -5.58
C VAL A 196 -12.97 16.00 -5.15
N GLY A 197 -12.42 16.62 -4.09
CA GLY A 197 -11.13 16.26 -3.51
C GLY A 197 -11.14 14.94 -2.73
N ALA A 198 -9.98 14.60 -2.15
CA ALA A 198 -9.84 13.43 -1.29
C ALA A 198 -10.60 13.64 0.02
N ARG A 199 -11.33 12.62 0.47
CA ARG A 199 -12.19 12.65 1.65
C ARG A 199 -11.73 11.62 2.68
N ARG A 200 -11.85 11.98 3.94
CA ARG A 200 -11.58 11.09 5.07
C ARG A 200 -12.49 9.86 5.04
N GLY A 201 -11.92 8.69 5.32
CA GLY A 201 -12.64 7.41 5.32
C GLY A 201 -12.96 6.85 3.94
N ILE A 202 -12.66 7.60 2.85
CA ILE A 202 -12.91 7.18 1.46
C ILE A 202 -11.62 7.13 0.64
N GLU A 203 -10.81 8.18 0.68
CA GLU A 203 -9.51 8.23 0.00
C GLU A 203 -8.32 8.06 0.96
N TYR A 204 -8.50 8.38 2.23
CA TYR A 204 -7.50 8.20 3.29
C TYR A 204 -8.14 7.93 4.65
#